data_23b616631880e3b29c042f20000cc49e
#
_entry.id   23b616631880e3b29c042f20000cc49e
#
_cell.length_a   1.000
_cell.length_b   1.000
_cell.length_c   1.000
_cell.angle_alpha   90.00
_cell.angle_beta   90.00
_cell.angle_gamma   90.00
#
_symmetry.space_group_name_H-M   'P 1'
#
loop_
_entity.id
_entity.type
_entity.pdbx_description
1 polymer ?
#
loop_
_entity_poly.entity_id
_entity_poly.type
_entity_poly.pdbx_seq_one_letter_code
_entity_poly.pdbx_strand_id
1 'polypeptide(L)'
;MKVNKFKFNLKKLNRQQVELADALFSYLPKHGMRSSFGKTISAGLEKHIGSKVSYRVEAFSEMTFAEFTKQLPKPTLVAVVGMMPSEAKVFLDLDLASAQAVVDRMLGGKKTEFDVTAPLAEIEAGVLQYLFVQLLAHLHQNLAKSPKAHFRFEQFLNESSALQSFEDQSAQVLVLSVRIKLPGADSFVRICIPSSFVQSALQTDKDIAEMNPQEHDYLLGR
;
A
#
# COMPACT_ATOMS: atom_id res chain seq x y z
N MET A 1 -34.86 -28.85 -7.63
CA MET A 1 -33.96 -27.70 -7.73
C MET A 1 -32.61 -28.07 -7.10
N LYS A 2 -31.56 -28.28 -7.90
CA LYS A 2 -30.20 -28.58 -7.35
C LYS A 2 -29.55 -27.27 -6.93
N VAL A 3 -29.35 -27.08 -5.64
CA VAL A 3 -28.60 -25.95 -5.09
C VAL A 3 -27.14 -26.14 -5.47
N ASN A 4 -26.63 -25.30 -6.35
CA ASN A 4 -25.17 -25.24 -6.65
C ASN A 4 -24.44 -24.79 -5.40
N LYS A 5 -23.77 -25.73 -4.72
CA LYS A 5 -22.85 -25.41 -3.63
C LYS A 5 -21.64 -24.68 -4.23
N PHE A 6 -21.54 -23.38 -4.05
CA PHE A 6 -20.33 -22.63 -4.33
C PHE A 6 -19.21 -23.17 -3.44
N LYS A 7 -18.23 -23.83 -4.04
CA LYS A 7 -16.99 -24.19 -3.35
C LYS A 7 -16.10 -22.95 -3.30
N PHE A 8 -16.15 -22.22 -2.20
CA PHE A 8 -15.13 -21.22 -1.90
C PHE A 8 -13.82 -21.93 -1.60
N ASN A 9 -12.81 -21.70 -2.42
CA ASN A 9 -11.45 -22.19 -2.15
C ASN A 9 -10.77 -21.20 -1.18
N LEU A 10 -11.22 -21.19 0.07
CA LEU A 10 -10.63 -20.36 1.13
C LEU A 10 -9.26 -20.95 1.44
N LYS A 11 -8.19 -20.21 1.10
CA LYS A 11 -6.86 -20.48 1.64
C LYS A 11 -7.00 -20.47 3.16
N LYS A 12 -6.63 -21.61 3.80
CA LYS A 12 -6.57 -21.66 5.26
C LYS A 12 -5.42 -20.78 5.71
N LEU A 13 -5.75 -19.62 6.24
CA LEU A 13 -4.78 -18.78 6.94
C LEU A 13 -4.42 -19.47 8.26
N ASN A 14 -3.13 -19.44 8.63
CA ASN A 14 -2.73 -19.87 9.97
C ASN A 14 -3.11 -18.76 10.99
N ARG A 15 -3.10 -19.09 12.28
CA ARG A 15 -3.50 -18.18 13.35
C ARG A 15 -2.68 -16.88 13.33
N GLN A 16 -1.38 -16.99 13.09
CA GLN A 16 -0.46 -15.88 13.04
C GLN A 16 -0.76 -14.92 11.85
N GLN A 17 -1.10 -15.48 10.68
CA GLN A 17 -1.52 -14.70 9.52
C GLN A 17 -2.84 -13.94 9.77
N VAL A 18 -3.76 -14.56 10.52
CA VAL A 18 -5.01 -13.89 10.91
C VAL A 18 -4.71 -12.74 11.87
N GLU A 19 -3.87 -12.98 12.89
CA GLU A 19 -3.48 -11.94 13.86
C GLU A 19 -2.74 -10.77 13.17
N LEU A 20 -1.83 -11.04 12.24
CA LEU A 20 -1.14 -10.02 11.45
C LEU A 20 -2.08 -9.27 10.50
N ALA A 21 -3.02 -9.98 9.87
CA ALA A 21 -4.03 -9.34 9.02
C ALA A 21 -4.96 -8.44 9.83
N ASP A 22 -5.43 -8.92 10.99
CA ASP A 22 -6.27 -8.15 11.89
C ASP A 22 -5.54 -6.91 12.43
N ALA A 23 -4.24 -7.04 12.69
CA ALA A 23 -3.39 -5.92 13.05
C ALA A 23 -3.26 -4.90 11.94
N LEU A 24 -2.89 -5.33 10.74
CA LEU A 24 -2.82 -4.47 9.58
C LEU A 24 -4.15 -3.74 9.36
N PHE A 25 -5.28 -4.47 9.53
CA PHE A 25 -6.61 -3.89 9.41
C PHE A 25 -7.05 -3.07 10.63
N SER A 26 -6.42 -3.21 11.79
CA SER A 26 -6.66 -2.35 12.96
C SER A 26 -5.93 -1.01 12.85
N TYR A 27 -4.78 -0.99 12.18
CA TYR A 27 -4.09 0.25 11.77
C TYR A 27 -4.85 1.01 10.68
N LEU A 28 -5.56 0.29 9.83
CA LEU A 28 -6.58 0.87 8.98
C LEU A 28 -7.78 1.16 9.88
N PRO A 29 -8.24 2.40 10.01
CA PRO A 29 -9.20 2.81 11.01
C PRO A 29 -10.45 1.94 11.05
N LYS A 30 -11.04 1.79 12.27
CA LYS A 30 -12.20 0.91 12.59
C LYS A 30 -13.35 1.07 11.60
N HIS A 31 -14.08 0.01 11.38
CA HIS A 31 -15.18 -0.28 10.42
C HIS A 31 -15.76 0.85 9.53
N GLY A 32 -16.01 2.05 10.05
CA GLY A 32 -16.47 3.20 9.27
C GLY A 32 -15.38 3.87 8.43
N MET A 33 -14.12 3.72 8.81
CA MET A 33 -12.96 4.33 8.16
C MET A 33 -12.25 3.38 7.18
N ARG A 34 -12.44 2.06 7.25
CA ARG A 34 -11.96 1.12 6.21
C ARG A 34 -12.53 1.49 4.84
N SER A 35 -13.80 1.91 4.81
CA SER A 35 -14.40 2.47 3.59
C SER A 35 -13.89 3.88 3.27
N SER A 36 -13.40 4.64 4.27
CA SER A 36 -12.92 6.00 4.05
C SER A 36 -11.49 6.04 3.53
N PHE A 37 -10.58 5.15 3.98
CA PHE A 37 -9.20 5.08 3.46
C PHE A 37 -9.19 4.85 1.95
N GLY A 38 -9.86 3.80 1.50
CA GLY A 38 -9.95 3.54 0.07
C GLY A 38 -10.71 4.62 -0.69
N LYS A 39 -11.78 5.17 -0.12
CA LYS A 39 -12.49 6.31 -0.72
C LYS A 39 -11.61 7.56 -0.78
N THR A 40 -10.80 7.80 0.23
CA THR A 40 -9.86 8.93 0.26
C THR A 40 -8.80 8.81 -0.83
N ILE A 41 -8.19 7.62 -0.97
CA ILE A 41 -7.22 7.34 -2.04
C ILE A 41 -7.88 7.45 -3.41
N SER A 42 -9.05 6.83 -3.60
CA SER A 42 -9.77 6.92 -4.88
C SER A 42 -10.14 8.36 -5.22
N ALA A 43 -10.70 9.11 -4.28
CA ALA A 43 -11.05 10.52 -4.49
C ALA A 43 -9.82 11.39 -4.80
N GLY A 44 -8.69 11.14 -4.13
CA GLY A 44 -7.42 11.78 -4.43
C GLY A 44 -6.94 11.47 -5.85
N LEU A 45 -6.96 10.19 -6.25
CA LEU A 45 -6.61 9.77 -7.61
C LEU A 45 -7.57 10.38 -8.64
N GLU A 46 -8.88 10.25 -8.43
CA GLU A 46 -9.92 10.77 -9.34
C GLU A 46 -9.78 12.27 -9.58
N LYS A 47 -9.43 13.03 -8.54
CA LYS A 47 -9.18 14.47 -8.63
C LYS A 47 -8.03 14.81 -9.58
N HIS A 48 -6.95 14.01 -9.56
CA HIS A 48 -5.76 14.29 -10.35
C HIS A 48 -5.84 13.73 -11.78
N ILE A 49 -6.49 12.58 -11.97
CA ILE A 49 -6.61 11.95 -13.30
C ILE A 49 -7.90 12.30 -14.05
N GLY A 50 -8.83 13.03 -13.41
CA GLY A 50 -10.10 13.46 -14.01
C GLY A 50 -11.04 12.30 -14.38
N SER A 51 -10.87 11.12 -13.79
CA SER A 51 -11.61 9.91 -14.15
C SER A 51 -11.87 9.04 -12.93
N LYS A 52 -12.96 8.23 -12.98
CA LYS A 52 -13.30 7.33 -11.90
C LYS A 52 -12.26 6.22 -11.75
N VAL A 53 -11.93 5.92 -10.49
CA VAL A 53 -11.03 4.85 -10.08
C VAL A 53 -11.79 3.86 -9.22
N SER A 54 -11.67 2.58 -9.54
CA SER A 54 -12.14 1.53 -8.64
C SER A 54 -10.98 0.66 -8.18
N TYR A 55 -11.05 0.19 -6.94
CA TYR A 55 -10.05 -0.71 -6.39
C TYR A 55 -10.71 -1.86 -5.64
N ARG A 56 -10.04 -2.99 -5.59
CA ARG A 56 -10.44 -4.16 -4.83
C ARG A 56 -9.22 -4.89 -4.30
N VAL A 57 -9.23 -5.22 -3.00
CA VAL A 57 -8.24 -6.13 -2.43
C VAL A 57 -8.54 -7.54 -2.96
N GLU A 58 -7.55 -8.17 -3.57
CA GLU A 58 -7.70 -9.49 -4.20
C GLU A 58 -6.99 -10.60 -3.43
N ALA A 59 -5.82 -10.30 -2.86
CA ALA A 59 -5.03 -11.29 -2.15
C ALA A 59 -4.24 -10.65 -1.02
N PHE A 60 -3.99 -11.50 -0.03
CA PHE A 60 -3.06 -11.25 1.07
C PHE A 60 -2.16 -12.46 1.20
N SER A 61 -0.86 -12.26 1.28
CA SER A 61 0.12 -13.32 1.42
C SER A 61 1.27 -12.91 2.33
N GLU A 62 1.85 -13.88 2.99
CA GLU A 62 3.09 -13.76 3.75
C GLU A 62 4.19 -14.52 3.01
N MET A 63 5.35 -13.90 2.87
CA MET A 63 6.50 -14.49 2.19
C MET A 63 7.79 -13.82 2.69
N THR A 64 8.94 -14.33 2.26
CA THR A 64 10.21 -13.64 2.50
C THR A 64 10.38 -12.45 1.56
N PHE A 65 11.17 -11.46 1.96
CA PHE A 65 11.48 -10.32 1.10
C PHE A 65 12.18 -10.76 -0.19
N ALA A 66 13.03 -11.80 -0.11
CA ALA A 66 13.65 -12.41 -1.29
C ALA A 66 12.62 -13.00 -2.27
N GLU A 67 11.54 -13.63 -1.77
CA GLU A 67 10.46 -14.15 -2.62
C GLU A 67 9.66 -13.02 -3.26
N PHE A 68 9.38 -11.96 -2.52
CA PHE A 68 8.73 -10.77 -3.07
C PHE A 68 9.58 -10.14 -4.19
N THR A 69 10.87 -9.90 -3.96
CA THR A 69 11.75 -9.26 -4.95
C THR A 69 11.94 -10.10 -6.22
N LYS A 70 11.96 -11.44 -6.10
CA LYS A 70 12.01 -12.35 -7.26
C LYS A 70 10.75 -12.33 -8.14
N GLN A 71 9.62 -11.93 -7.57
CA GLN A 71 8.34 -11.86 -8.29
C GLN A 71 8.12 -10.52 -9.00
N LEU A 72 9.04 -9.56 -8.85
CA LEU A 72 8.92 -8.26 -9.50
C LEU A 72 9.12 -8.39 -11.01
N PRO A 73 8.33 -7.66 -11.83
CA PRO A 73 8.49 -7.65 -13.28
C PRO A 73 9.81 -6.98 -13.70
N LYS A 74 10.18 -7.12 -14.96
CA LYS A 74 11.30 -6.42 -15.58
C LYS A 74 10.81 -5.72 -16.86
N PRO A 75 10.91 -4.40 -16.96
CA PRO A 75 11.38 -3.46 -15.95
C PRO A 75 10.45 -3.42 -14.72
N THR A 76 10.97 -3.08 -13.57
CA THR A 76 10.20 -2.91 -12.33
C THR A 76 9.93 -1.44 -12.05
N LEU A 77 8.87 -1.16 -11.30
CA LEU A 77 8.60 0.16 -10.75
C LEU A 77 8.13 0.01 -9.31
N VAL A 78 9.01 0.27 -8.36
CA VAL A 78 8.68 0.19 -6.93
C VAL A 78 8.79 1.56 -6.29
N ALA A 79 7.70 2.03 -5.68
CA ALA A 79 7.73 3.21 -4.83
C ALA A 79 8.16 2.80 -3.41
N VAL A 80 9.15 3.48 -2.87
CA VAL A 80 9.60 3.35 -1.48
C VAL A 80 8.93 4.42 -0.65
N VAL A 81 8.22 4.00 0.39
CA VAL A 81 7.51 4.89 1.32
C VAL A 81 8.03 4.64 2.73
N GLY A 82 8.66 5.64 3.32
CA GLY A 82 9.10 5.61 4.71
C GLY A 82 7.93 5.79 5.66
N MET A 83 7.99 5.13 6.80
CA MET A 83 6.98 5.19 7.87
C MET A 83 7.64 5.77 9.13
N MET A 84 7.32 7.01 9.46
CA MET A 84 7.84 7.68 10.65
C MET A 84 6.92 7.43 11.85
N PRO A 85 7.44 7.26 13.07
CA PRO A 85 8.85 7.33 13.49
C PRO A 85 9.62 6.00 13.38
N SER A 86 9.02 4.91 12.90
CA SER A 86 9.58 3.56 12.96
C SER A 86 10.76 3.30 12.02
N GLU A 87 11.10 4.23 11.12
CA GLU A 87 12.06 4.05 10.03
C GLU A 87 11.77 2.87 9.07
N ALA A 88 10.70 2.12 9.32
CA ALA A 88 10.29 1.03 8.45
C ALA A 88 9.94 1.55 7.05
N LYS A 89 10.15 0.70 6.04
CA LYS A 89 9.81 1.01 4.65
C LYS A 89 8.68 0.12 4.19
N VAL A 90 7.76 0.73 3.45
CA VAL A 90 6.73 0.04 2.68
C VAL A 90 7.08 0.14 1.22
N PHE A 91 6.95 -0.95 0.49
CA PHE A 91 7.28 -1.01 -0.93
C PHE A 91 5.98 -1.21 -1.72
N LEU A 92 5.72 -0.32 -2.66
CA LEU A 92 4.57 -0.43 -3.55
C LEU A 92 5.08 -0.81 -4.94
N ASP A 93 4.88 -2.07 -5.32
CA ASP A 93 5.13 -2.52 -6.69
C ASP A 93 3.98 -2.08 -7.57
N LEU A 94 4.30 -1.27 -8.56
CA LEU A 94 3.37 -0.63 -9.48
C LEU A 94 3.51 -1.25 -10.87
N ASP A 95 2.39 -1.58 -11.47
CA ASP A 95 2.38 -1.93 -12.89
C ASP A 95 2.76 -0.74 -13.75
N LEU A 96 3.73 -0.92 -14.63
CA LEU A 96 4.30 0.16 -15.43
C LEU A 96 3.29 0.77 -16.40
N ALA A 97 2.45 -0.07 -17.05
CA ALA A 97 1.41 0.43 -17.94
C ALA A 97 0.40 1.31 -17.22
N SER A 98 0.01 0.91 -16.01
CA SER A 98 -0.90 1.71 -15.17
C SER A 98 -0.25 2.99 -14.68
N ALA A 99 1.03 2.97 -14.34
CA ALA A 99 1.78 4.17 -13.97
C ALA A 99 1.84 5.17 -15.14
N GLN A 100 2.17 4.70 -16.34
CA GLN A 100 2.16 5.51 -17.56
C GLN A 100 0.76 6.04 -17.90
N ALA A 101 -0.30 5.20 -17.73
CA ALA A 101 -1.68 5.64 -17.92
C ALA A 101 -2.07 6.77 -16.97
N VAL A 102 -1.68 6.68 -15.70
CA VAL A 102 -1.91 7.74 -14.70
C VAL A 102 -1.19 9.02 -15.11
N VAL A 103 0.08 8.94 -15.47
CA VAL A 103 0.88 10.09 -15.92
C VAL A 103 0.24 10.73 -17.16
N ASP A 104 -0.12 9.93 -18.18
CA ASP A 104 -0.77 10.42 -19.39
C ASP A 104 -2.06 11.19 -19.06
N ARG A 105 -2.91 10.65 -18.18
CA ARG A 105 -4.15 11.33 -17.76
C ARG A 105 -3.86 12.63 -16.99
N MET A 106 -2.87 12.65 -16.13
CA MET A 106 -2.48 13.87 -15.40
C MET A 106 -1.98 14.98 -16.34
N LEU A 107 -1.37 14.59 -17.44
CA LEU A 107 -0.91 15.52 -18.49
C LEU A 107 -1.99 15.84 -19.54
N GLY A 108 -3.22 15.35 -19.35
CA GLY A 108 -4.34 15.60 -20.26
C GLY A 108 -4.39 14.69 -21.49
N GLY A 109 -3.56 13.63 -21.51
CA GLY A 109 -3.53 12.64 -22.58
C GLY A 109 -4.73 11.68 -22.53
N LYS A 110 -4.89 10.89 -23.58
CA LYS A 110 -5.98 9.91 -23.76
C LYS A 110 -5.47 8.59 -24.36
N LYS A 111 -4.19 8.28 -24.20
CA LYS A 111 -3.61 7.02 -24.73
C LYS A 111 -4.28 5.82 -24.08
N THR A 112 -4.37 4.73 -24.82
CA THR A 112 -4.92 3.45 -24.38
C THR A 112 -3.87 2.33 -24.41
N GLU A 113 -2.74 2.57 -25.04
CA GLU A 113 -1.63 1.63 -25.16
C GLU A 113 -0.34 2.29 -24.68
N PHE A 114 0.45 1.56 -23.91
CA PHE A 114 1.67 2.05 -23.28
C PHE A 114 2.82 1.08 -23.54
N ASP A 115 4.01 1.65 -23.76
CA ASP A 115 5.24 0.87 -23.89
C ASP A 115 5.81 0.56 -22.51
N VAL A 116 5.78 -0.72 -22.15
CA VAL A 116 6.29 -1.22 -20.87
C VAL A 116 7.67 -1.85 -20.96
N THR A 117 8.37 -1.68 -22.07
CA THR A 117 9.70 -2.27 -22.29
C THR A 117 10.82 -1.45 -21.66
N ALA A 118 10.56 -0.19 -21.36
CA ALA A 118 11.50 0.74 -20.74
C ALA A 118 10.96 1.29 -19.42
N PRO A 119 11.81 1.65 -18.46
CA PRO A 119 11.38 2.35 -17.26
C PRO A 119 10.77 3.72 -17.59
N LEU A 120 10.07 4.32 -16.62
CA LEU A 120 9.54 5.69 -16.77
C LEU A 120 10.65 6.68 -17.11
N ALA A 121 10.35 7.59 -18.03
CA ALA A 121 11.22 8.75 -18.26
C ALA A 121 11.25 9.64 -17.01
N GLU A 122 12.30 10.45 -16.86
CA GLU A 122 12.49 11.31 -15.68
C GLU A 122 11.30 12.24 -15.43
N ILE A 123 10.73 12.81 -16.48
CA ILE A 123 9.57 13.68 -16.38
C ILE A 123 8.32 12.90 -15.95
N GLU A 124 8.13 11.68 -16.42
CA GLU A 124 7.02 10.80 -16.04
C GLU A 124 7.14 10.39 -14.56
N ALA A 125 8.35 10.05 -14.13
CA ALA A 125 8.65 9.74 -12.74
C ALA A 125 8.38 10.96 -11.83
N GLY A 126 8.74 12.18 -12.27
CA GLY A 126 8.45 13.42 -11.55
C GLY A 126 6.95 13.69 -11.39
N VAL A 127 6.15 13.46 -12.44
CA VAL A 127 4.68 13.58 -12.38
C VAL A 127 4.09 12.56 -11.42
N LEU A 128 4.54 11.32 -11.49
CA LEU A 128 4.08 10.26 -10.60
C LEU A 128 4.48 10.53 -9.15
N GLN A 129 5.70 11.02 -8.90
CA GLN A 129 6.16 11.45 -7.59
C GLN A 129 5.27 12.53 -7.00
N TYR A 130 4.94 13.55 -7.79
CA TYR A 130 4.00 14.60 -7.36
C TYR A 130 2.67 13.99 -6.91
N LEU A 131 2.11 13.05 -7.68
CA LEU A 131 0.89 12.35 -7.29
C LEU A 131 1.04 11.63 -5.95
N PHE A 132 2.12 10.87 -5.75
CA PHE A 132 2.37 10.17 -4.49
C PHE A 132 2.42 11.12 -3.30
N VAL A 133 3.13 12.25 -3.42
CA VAL A 133 3.20 13.27 -2.37
C VAL A 133 1.80 13.81 -2.06
N GLN A 134 0.98 14.10 -3.08
CA GLN A 134 -0.39 14.59 -2.87
C GLN A 134 -1.30 13.55 -2.21
N LEU A 135 -1.19 12.28 -2.62
CA LEU A 135 -1.97 11.19 -2.02
C LEU A 135 -1.59 10.96 -0.55
N LEU A 136 -0.30 10.97 -0.23
CA LEU A 136 0.18 10.83 1.15
C LEU A 136 -0.23 12.03 2.02
N ALA A 137 -0.15 13.26 1.50
CA ALA A 137 -0.63 14.44 2.20
C ALA A 137 -2.14 14.34 2.49
N HIS A 138 -2.92 13.87 1.52
CA HIS A 138 -4.35 13.66 1.68
C HIS A 138 -4.69 12.56 2.68
N LEU A 139 -3.89 11.49 2.71
CA LEU A 139 -3.97 10.45 3.75
C LEU A 139 -3.72 11.03 5.14
N HIS A 140 -2.66 11.81 5.32
CA HIS A 140 -2.32 12.43 6.61
C HIS A 140 -3.46 13.30 7.14
N GLN A 141 -4.10 14.10 6.29
CA GLN A 141 -5.24 14.94 6.68
C GLN A 141 -6.42 14.11 7.22
N ASN A 142 -6.62 12.90 6.68
CA ASN A 142 -7.71 12.01 7.09
C ASN A 142 -7.34 11.08 8.25
N LEU A 143 -6.03 10.80 8.44
CA LEU A 143 -5.50 10.00 9.54
C LEU A 143 -5.13 10.85 10.77
N ALA A 144 -5.33 12.17 10.73
CA ALA A 144 -4.94 13.12 11.79
C ALA A 144 -5.52 12.80 13.19
N LYS A 145 -6.46 11.87 13.29
CA LYS A 145 -6.98 11.34 14.56
C LYS A 145 -6.19 10.14 15.11
N SER A 146 -5.16 9.67 14.36
CA SER A 146 -4.27 8.61 14.80
C SER A 146 -2.82 9.09 14.65
N PRO A 147 -2.19 9.64 15.69
CA PRO A 147 -0.92 10.38 15.61
C PRO A 147 0.32 9.49 15.32
N LYS A 148 0.16 8.19 15.05
CA LYS A 148 1.26 7.24 15.19
C LYS A 148 2.04 6.88 13.94
N ALA A 149 1.61 7.25 12.74
CA ALA A 149 2.37 6.96 11.54
C ALA A 149 2.27 8.09 10.51
N HIS A 150 3.41 8.61 10.10
CA HIS A 150 3.54 9.53 8.98
C HIS A 150 4.20 8.79 7.82
N PHE A 151 3.52 8.76 6.67
CA PHE A 151 4.06 8.19 5.45
C PHE A 151 4.77 9.27 4.64
N ARG A 152 5.96 8.97 4.16
CA ARG A 152 6.75 9.85 3.31
C ARG A 152 7.21 9.10 2.08
N PHE A 153 6.88 9.61 0.90
CA PHE A 153 7.48 9.13 -0.34
C PHE A 153 8.99 9.41 -0.31
N GLU A 154 9.80 8.42 -0.66
CA GLU A 154 11.26 8.56 -0.68
C GLU A 154 11.79 8.55 -2.12
N GLN A 155 11.50 7.50 -2.88
CA GLN A 155 11.99 7.36 -4.25
C GLN A 155 11.24 6.28 -5.03
N PHE A 156 11.45 6.26 -6.33
CA PHE A 156 11.15 5.11 -7.18
C PHE A 156 12.42 4.30 -7.43
N LEU A 157 12.24 2.98 -7.52
CA LEU A 157 13.27 2.02 -7.91
C LEU A 157 12.83 1.33 -9.20
N ASN A 158 13.72 1.30 -10.19
CA ASN A 158 13.48 0.70 -11.49
C ASN A 158 14.14 -0.69 -11.62
N GLU A 159 14.90 -1.10 -10.61
CA GLU A 159 15.60 -2.38 -10.55
C GLU A 159 15.33 -3.09 -9.22
N SER A 160 14.96 -4.36 -9.28
CA SER A 160 14.71 -5.17 -8.09
C SER A 160 15.96 -5.39 -7.22
N SER A 161 17.16 -5.31 -7.80
CA SER A 161 18.44 -5.39 -7.09
C SER A 161 18.62 -4.25 -6.07
N ALA A 162 18.13 -3.06 -6.37
CA ALA A 162 18.20 -1.90 -5.48
C ALA A 162 17.42 -2.11 -4.17
N LEU A 163 16.40 -2.98 -4.16
CA LEU A 163 15.62 -3.28 -2.96
C LEU A 163 16.44 -4.00 -1.88
N GLN A 164 17.52 -4.69 -2.25
CA GLN A 164 18.35 -5.44 -1.31
C GLN A 164 19.03 -4.57 -0.23
N SER A 165 19.16 -3.28 -0.49
CA SER A 165 19.74 -2.32 0.46
C SER A 165 18.75 -1.83 1.53
N PHE A 166 17.46 -2.13 1.40
CA PHE A 166 16.42 -1.60 2.27
C PHE A 166 15.93 -2.59 3.33
N GLU A 167 15.99 -3.88 3.06
CA GLU A 167 15.46 -4.91 3.96
C GLU A 167 16.27 -6.21 3.83
N ASP A 168 16.36 -6.97 4.92
CA ASP A 168 16.98 -8.30 4.91
C ASP A 168 16.19 -9.24 3.99
N GLN A 169 16.90 -9.99 3.16
CA GLN A 169 16.28 -10.90 2.20
C GLN A 169 15.52 -12.05 2.88
N SER A 170 15.88 -12.41 4.10
CA SER A 170 15.19 -13.42 4.92
C SER A 170 14.01 -12.85 5.72
N ALA A 171 13.87 -11.52 5.79
CA ALA A 171 12.80 -10.89 6.54
C ALA A 171 11.42 -11.30 6.02
N GLN A 172 10.51 -11.59 6.95
CA GLN A 172 9.11 -11.87 6.61
C GLN A 172 8.39 -10.57 6.25
N VAL A 173 7.66 -10.61 5.16
CA VAL A 173 6.86 -9.48 4.68
C VAL A 173 5.43 -9.90 4.41
N LEU A 174 4.52 -8.96 4.60
CA LEU A 174 3.13 -9.08 4.22
C LEU A 174 2.91 -8.39 2.88
N VAL A 175 2.33 -9.10 1.93
CA VAL A 175 2.04 -8.56 0.60
C VAL A 175 0.53 -8.52 0.38
N LEU A 176 0.02 -7.30 0.20
CA LEU A 176 -1.37 -7.03 -0.13
C LEU A 176 -1.45 -6.72 -1.62
N SER A 177 -2.21 -7.54 -2.37
CA SER A 177 -2.48 -7.30 -3.79
C SER A 177 -3.80 -6.57 -3.95
N VAL A 178 -3.73 -5.38 -4.54
CA VAL A 178 -4.89 -4.51 -4.78
C VAL A 178 -5.06 -4.34 -6.28
N ARG A 179 -6.19 -4.77 -6.81
CA ARG A 179 -6.56 -4.50 -8.19
C ARG A 179 -7.08 -3.08 -8.31
N ILE A 180 -6.54 -2.33 -9.25
CA ILE A 180 -6.94 -0.97 -9.56
C ILE A 180 -7.42 -0.92 -11.00
N LYS A 181 -8.61 -0.35 -11.22
CA LYS A 181 -9.16 -0.10 -12.54
C LYS A 181 -9.21 1.39 -12.80
N LEU A 182 -8.54 1.78 -13.85
CA LEU A 182 -8.47 3.13 -14.40
C LEU A 182 -8.99 3.09 -15.84
N PRO A 183 -9.46 4.21 -16.43
CA PRO A 183 -9.73 4.27 -17.85
C PRO A 183 -8.47 3.97 -18.67
N GLY A 184 -8.49 2.87 -19.42
CA GLY A 184 -7.36 2.40 -20.21
C GLY A 184 -6.38 1.47 -19.49
N ALA A 185 -6.57 1.19 -18.19
CA ALA A 185 -5.73 0.24 -17.47
C ALA A 185 -6.52 -0.56 -16.42
N ASP A 186 -6.27 -1.86 -16.36
CA ASP A 186 -6.79 -2.78 -15.32
C ASP A 186 -5.61 -3.57 -14.79
N SER A 187 -5.15 -3.25 -13.59
CA SER A 187 -3.86 -3.69 -13.10
C SER A 187 -3.83 -3.90 -11.59
N PHE A 188 -2.67 -4.27 -11.10
CA PHE A 188 -2.42 -4.55 -9.68
C PHE A 188 -1.36 -3.61 -9.11
N VAL A 189 -1.60 -3.21 -7.87
CA VAL A 189 -0.56 -2.66 -6.99
C VAL A 189 -0.33 -3.68 -5.88
N ARG A 190 0.92 -4.09 -5.66
CA ARG A 190 1.29 -4.92 -4.52
C ARG A 190 1.95 -4.05 -3.46
N ILE A 191 1.38 -4.09 -2.26
CA ILE A 191 1.89 -3.34 -1.11
C ILE A 191 2.61 -4.35 -0.22
N CYS A 192 3.94 -4.21 -0.13
CA CYS A 192 4.81 -5.05 0.68
C CYS A 192 5.17 -4.31 1.97
N ILE A 193 4.85 -4.91 3.12
CA ILE A 193 5.02 -4.32 4.45
C ILE A 193 5.85 -5.29 5.28
N PRO A 194 6.96 -4.87 5.93
CA PRO A 194 7.70 -5.71 6.85
C PRO A 194 6.83 -6.22 8.00
N SER A 195 6.85 -7.53 8.25
CA SER A 195 6.04 -8.14 9.32
C SER A 195 6.48 -7.64 10.71
N SER A 196 7.75 -7.32 10.89
CA SER A 196 8.29 -6.72 12.11
C SER A 196 7.61 -5.39 12.46
N PHE A 197 7.32 -4.56 11.45
CA PHE A 197 6.59 -3.32 11.67
C PHE A 197 5.17 -3.59 12.18
N VAL A 198 4.45 -4.52 11.58
CA VAL A 198 3.08 -4.84 12.00
C VAL A 198 3.07 -5.42 13.42
N GLN A 199 4.06 -6.26 13.76
CA GLN A 199 4.19 -6.83 15.11
C GLN A 199 4.50 -5.78 16.16
N SER A 200 5.44 -4.86 15.88
CA SER A 200 5.78 -3.77 16.81
C SER A 200 4.59 -2.85 17.07
N ALA A 201 3.83 -2.60 16.03
CA ALA A 201 2.62 -1.83 16.10
C ALA A 201 1.54 -2.50 16.98
N LEU A 202 1.36 -3.83 16.86
CA LEU A 202 0.46 -4.61 17.73
C LEU A 202 0.88 -4.58 19.20
N GLN A 203 2.18 -4.66 19.48
CA GLN A 203 2.67 -4.61 20.84
C GLN A 203 2.35 -3.25 21.48
N THR A 204 2.62 -2.17 20.77
CA THR A 204 2.31 -0.81 21.24
C THR A 204 0.83 -0.62 21.56
N ASP A 205 -0.09 -1.18 20.75
CA ASP A 205 -1.53 -1.07 21.01
C ASP A 205 -1.96 -1.91 22.24
N LYS A 206 -1.32 -3.06 22.48
CA LYS A 206 -1.55 -3.87 23.69
C LYS A 206 -1.05 -3.13 24.93
N ASP A 207 0.16 -2.60 24.88
CA ASP A 207 0.77 -1.86 25.99
C ASP A 207 -0.10 -0.65 26.39
N ILE A 208 -0.65 0.08 25.40
CA ILE A 208 -1.58 1.20 25.65
C ILE A 208 -2.91 0.73 26.23
N ALA A 209 -3.45 -0.41 25.76
CA ALA A 209 -4.70 -0.95 26.28
C ALA A 209 -4.59 -1.47 27.72
N GLU A 210 -3.38 -1.87 28.15
CA GLU A 210 -3.06 -2.32 29.50
C GLU A 210 -2.69 -1.16 30.46
N MET A 211 -2.45 0.05 29.94
CA MET A 211 -2.13 1.21 30.75
C MET A 211 -3.32 1.69 31.58
N ASN A 212 -3.03 2.17 32.79
CA ASN A 212 -4.03 2.80 33.66
C ASN A 212 -4.63 4.04 32.97
N PRO A 213 -5.96 4.31 33.10
CA PRO A 213 -6.60 5.49 32.50
C PRO A 213 -5.90 6.83 32.75
N GLN A 214 -5.24 7.00 33.90
CA GLN A 214 -4.48 8.22 34.24
C GLN A 214 -3.19 8.38 33.42
N GLU A 215 -2.50 7.28 33.10
CA GLU A 215 -1.32 7.30 32.23
C GLU A 215 -1.69 7.53 30.77
N HIS A 216 -2.84 7.01 30.36
CA HIS A 216 -3.36 7.20 29.02
C HIS A 216 -3.69 8.68 28.72
N ASP A 217 -4.29 9.40 29.67
CA ASP A 217 -4.60 10.83 29.53
C ASP A 217 -3.34 11.69 29.49
N TYR A 218 -2.29 11.31 30.23
CA TYR A 218 -1.00 12.01 30.21
C TYR A 218 -0.31 11.90 28.84
N LEU A 219 -0.36 10.73 28.18
CA LEU A 219 0.20 10.53 26.85
C LEU A 219 -0.60 11.23 25.74
N LEU A 220 -1.89 11.46 25.95
CA LEU A 220 -2.74 12.18 25.02
C LEU A 220 -2.70 13.71 25.19
N GLY A 221 -1.93 14.21 26.17
CA GLY A 221 -1.78 15.63 26.44
C GLY A 221 -3.09 16.32 26.89
N ARG A 222 -3.95 15.58 27.60
CA ARG A 222 -5.20 16.06 28.18
C ARG A 222 -5.06 16.31 29.66
#